data_69904fd4519cfd16cd7a1f06950ef6de
#
_entry.id   69904fd4519cfd16cd7a1f06950ef6de
#
_cell.length_a   1.000
_cell.length_b   1.000
_cell.length_c   1.000
_cell.angle_alpha   90.00
_cell.angle_beta   90.00
_cell.angle_gamma   90.00
#
_symmetry.space_group_name_H-M   'P 1'
#
loop_
_entity.id
_entity.type
_entity.pdbx_description
1 polymer ?
#
loop_
_entity_poly.entity_id
_entity_poly.type
_entity_poly.pdbx_seq_one_letter_code
_entity_poly.pdbx_strand_id
1 'polypeptide(L)'
;MSALPACQTLLLESHNGVLHITLNRPDSRNAMSLQMVDELRAVLATVRDDRTVRALVIGGAGGHFCAGGDIKDMANARTHGASAYRDLNRAFGALLQAVQHAPQVVITVLQGAVLGGGLGLACVSDIALADHNAQFGLPETSLGLLPAQIAPFVVQRIGLTHARRLALTAARFDGTQARRMGLVHFVEHDAQALAERLDEVLAHVLCCAPGANATTKKLLLASAGQPSDALLDEAAEWFSEAVTGAEGVEGTMAFVQKRKPGWAS
;
A
#
# COMPACT_ATOMS: atom_id res chain seq x y z
N MET A 1 5.16 -11.58 -18.13
CA MET A 1 4.60 -11.56 -16.78
C MET A 1 4.65 -12.97 -16.21
N SER A 2 5.23 -13.16 -15.03
CA SER A 2 5.20 -14.45 -14.32
C SER A 2 3.74 -14.85 -14.05
N ALA A 3 3.45 -16.15 -14.05
CA ALA A 3 2.08 -16.61 -13.72
C ALA A 3 1.73 -16.20 -12.30
N LEU A 4 0.63 -15.45 -12.14
CA LEU A 4 0.14 -15.04 -10.84
C LEU A 4 -0.35 -16.25 -10.04
N PRO A 5 -0.20 -16.27 -8.70
CA PRO A 5 -0.68 -17.36 -7.88
C PRO A 5 -2.21 -17.45 -7.92
N ALA A 6 -2.74 -18.67 -7.82
CA ALA A 6 -4.16 -18.87 -7.60
C ALA A 6 -4.53 -18.41 -6.18
N CYS A 7 -5.53 -17.55 -6.08
CA CYS A 7 -6.00 -16.97 -4.82
C CYS A 7 -7.47 -17.34 -4.57
N GLN A 8 -7.83 -17.50 -3.30
CA GLN A 8 -9.21 -17.74 -2.86
C GLN A 8 -9.83 -16.48 -2.23
N THR A 9 -8.99 -15.61 -1.66
CA THR A 9 -9.41 -14.40 -0.94
C THR A 9 -9.10 -13.12 -1.71
N LEU A 10 -8.48 -13.24 -2.89
CA LEU A 10 -8.13 -12.13 -3.77
C LEU A 10 -8.65 -12.38 -5.18
N LEU A 11 -9.07 -11.31 -5.86
CA LEU A 11 -9.21 -11.28 -7.31
C LEU A 11 -8.03 -10.49 -7.90
N LEU A 12 -7.42 -11.04 -8.95
CA LEU A 12 -6.22 -10.47 -9.58
C LEU A 12 -6.52 -10.21 -11.05
N GLU A 13 -6.39 -8.94 -11.46
CA GLU A 13 -6.57 -8.52 -12.86
C GLU A 13 -5.37 -7.68 -13.28
N SER A 14 -4.74 -8.05 -14.39
CA SER A 14 -3.59 -7.31 -14.91
C SER A 14 -3.91 -6.70 -16.27
N HIS A 15 -3.73 -5.39 -16.38
CA HIS A 15 -3.95 -4.66 -17.61
C HIS A 15 -2.98 -3.48 -17.72
N ASN A 16 -2.36 -3.30 -18.90
CA ASN A 16 -1.51 -2.14 -19.22
C ASN A 16 -0.43 -1.79 -18.16
N GLY A 17 0.23 -2.82 -17.60
CA GLY A 17 1.27 -2.60 -16.57
C GLY A 17 0.73 -2.31 -15.17
N VAL A 18 -0.56 -2.44 -14.95
CA VAL A 18 -1.22 -2.31 -13.64
C VAL A 18 -1.76 -3.65 -13.21
N LEU A 19 -1.44 -4.06 -11.99
CA LEU A 19 -2.05 -5.21 -11.34
C LEU A 19 -3.08 -4.72 -10.32
N HIS A 20 -4.35 -4.98 -10.59
CA HIS A 20 -5.44 -4.77 -9.65
C HIS A 20 -5.56 -5.97 -8.73
N ILE A 21 -5.56 -5.72 -7.42
CA ILE A 21 -5.67 -6.70 -6.34
C ILE A 21 -6.93 -6.34 -5.55
N THR A 22 -8.00 -7.09 -5.74
CA THR A 22 -9.24 -6.87 -5.00
C THR A 22 -9.32 -7.85 -3.82
N LEU A 23 -9.38 -7.32 -2.59
CA LEU A 23 -9.67 -8.10 -1.40
C LEU A 23 -11.09 -8.65 -1.54
N ASN A 24 -11.26 -9.98 -1.57
CA ASN A 24 -12.51 -10.63 -1.97
C ASN A 24 -13.07 -11.56 -0.90
N ARG A 25 -13.41 -10.96 0.24
CA ARG A 25 -14.18 -11.59 1.33
C ARG A 25 -15.32 -10.65 1.77
N PRO A 26 -16.25 -10.29 0.85
CA PRO A 26 -17.24 -9.22 1.10
C PRO A 26 -18.15 -9.53 2.31
N ASP A 27 -18.50 -10.79 2.56
CA ASP A 27 -19.34 -11.21 3.69
C ASP A 27 -18.73 -10.86 5.06
N SER A 28 -17.39 -10.75 5.14
CA SER A 28 -16.65 -10.30 6.32
C SER A 28 -16.14 -8.87 6.20
N ARG A 29 -16.63 -8.09 5.22
CA ARG A 29 -16.10 -6.76 4.85
C ARG A 29 -14.59 -6.79 4.65
N ASN A 30 -14.11 -7.84 3.98
CA ASN A 30 -12.69 -8.08 3.68
C ASN A 30 -11.78 -8.09 4.93
N ALA A 31 -12.29 -8.65 6.05
CA ALA A 31 -11.46 -8.86 7.23
C ALA A 31 -10.21 -9.70 6.87
N MET A 32 -9.06 -9.24 7.35
CA MET A 32 -7.74 -9.78 7.02
C MET A 32 -7.53 -11.12 7.70
N SER A 33 -7.72 -12.22 6.96
CA SER A 33 -7.37 -13.57 7.41
C SER A 33 -5.90 -13.87 7.16
N LEU A 34 -5.36 -14.88 7.84
CA LEU A 34 -4.00 -15.37 7.60
C LEU A 34 -3.84 -15.81 6.14
N GLN A 35 -4.82 -16.50 5.58
CA GLN A 35 -4.83 -16.89 4.17
C GLN A 35 -4.70 -15.65 3.24
N MET A 36 -5.46 -14.58 3.49
CA MET A 36 -5.36 -13.35 2.69
C MET A 36 -3.98 -12.70 2.82
N VAL A 37 -3.39 -12.73 4.02
CA VAL A 37 -2.01 -12.24 4.26
C VAL A 37 -1.01 -13.04 3.43
N ASP A 38 -1.10 -14.36 3.43
CA ASP A 38 -0.20 -15.24 2.69
C ASP A 38 -0.37 -15.09 1.18
N GLU A 39 -1.60 -15.00 0.70
CA GLU A 39 -1.90 -14.75 -0.72
C GLU A 39 -1.36 -13.39 -1.20
N LEU A 40 -1.56 -12.31 -0.44
CA LEU A 40 -1.00 -11.00 -0.75
C LEU A 40 0.54 -11.04 -0.81
N ARG A 41 1.17 -11.70 0.15
CA ARG A 41 2.63 -11.86 0.17
C ARG A 41 3.14 -12.67 -1.03
N ALA A 42 2.43 -13.73 -1.42
CA ALA A 42 2.76 -14.52 -2.60
C ALA A 42 2.65 -13.70 -3.89
N VAL A 43 1.58 -12.90 -4.05
CA VAL A 43 1.40 -12.00 -5.19
C VAL A 43 2.56 -11.00 -5.26
N LEU A 44 2.87 -10.31 -4.15
CA LEU A 44 3.96 -9.34 -4.09
C LEU A 44 5.31 -9.96 -4.43
N ALA A 45 5.59 -11.16 -3.93
CA ALA A 45 6.82 -11.89 -4.24
C ALA A 45 6.92 -12.25 -5.73
N THR A 46 5.79 -12.66 -6.34
CA THR A 46 5.73 -13.04 -7.76
C THR A 46 6.03 -11.87 -8.68
N VAL A 47 5.53 -10.67 -8.35
CA VAL A 47 5.69 -9.49 -9.23
C VAL A 47 6.89 -8.62 -8.88
N ARG A 48 7.61 -8.92 -7.80
CA ARG A 48 8.68 -8.07 -7.28
C ARG A 48 9.69 -7.64 -8.33
N ASP A 49 10.16 -8.59 -9.13
CA ASP A 49 11.22 -8.35 -10.12
C ASP A 49 10.66 -8.15 -11.54
N ASP A 50 9.34 -8.19 -11.70
CA ASP A 50 8.66 -8.00 -12.98
C ASP A 50 8.45 -6.51 -13.26
N ARG A 51 9.33 -5.93 -14.08
CA ARG A 51 9.28 -4.51 -14.47
C ARG A 51 8.13 -4.18 -15.43
N THR A 52 7.44 -5.19 -15.96
CA THR A 52 6.22 -4.97 -16.76
C THR A 52 5.02 -4.60 -15.88
N VAL A 53 5.02 -5.00 -14.59
CA VAL A 53 4.07 -4.53 -13.58
C VAL A 53 4.62 -3.26 -12.94
N ARG A 54 3.97 -2.13 -13.16
CA ARG A 54 4.44 -0.79 -12.79
C ARG A 54 3.71 -0.22 -11.58
N ALA A 55 2.43 -0.59 -11.46
CA ALA A 55 1.59 -0.20 -10.34
C ALA A 55 0.82 -1.41 -9.78
N LEU A 56 0.58 -1.39 -8.47
CA LEU A 56 -0.31 -2.29 -7.75
C LEU A 56 -1.47 -1.46 -7.21
N VAL A 57 -2.69 -1.75 -7.62
CA VAL A 57 -3.90 -1.10 -7.11
C VAL A 57 -4.60 -2.07 -6.17
N ILE A 58 -4.69 -1.73 -4.90
CA ILE A 58 -5.36 -2.55 -3.88
C ILE A 58 -6.70 -1.92 -3.54
N GLY A 59 -7.78 -2.65 -3.78
CA GLY A 59 -9.15 -2.28 -3.46
C GLY A 59 -9.88 -3.39 -2.72
N GLY A 60 -11.17 -3.20 -2.41
CA GLY A 60 -11.98 -4.20 -1.73
C GLY A 60 -13.32 -4.44 -2.41
N ALA A 61 -13.75 -5.69 -2.50
CA ALA A 61 -15.07 -6.07 -2.99
C ALA A 61 -16.17 -5.70 -1.98
N GLY A 62 -17.41 -5.55 -2.47
CA GLY A 62 -18.59 -5.34 -1.63
C GLY A 62 -18.66 -3.97 -0.96
N GLY A 63 -17.96 -2.94 -1.51
CA GLY A 63 -18.02 -1.56 -1.00
C GLY A 63 -17.26 -1.32 0.30
N HIS A 64 -16.40 -2.24 0.72
CA HIS A 64 -15.53 -2.10 1.89
C HIS A 64 -14.09 -2.43 1.53
N PHE A 65 -13.15 -1.63 1.99
CA PHE A 65 -11.74 -1.93 1.81
C PHE A 65 -11.32 -3.11 2.72
N CYS A 66 -11.30 -2.90 4.03
CA CYS A 66 -10.98 -3.94 5.00
C CYS A 66 -11.45 -3.55 6.41
N ALA A 67 -12.18 -4.44 7.08
CA ALA A 67 -12.72 -4.21 8.42
C ALA A 67 -11.76 -4.53 9.57
N GLY A 68 -10.48 -4.82 9.29
CA GLY A 68 -9.47 -5.18 10.30
C GLY A 68 -9.13 -6.66 10.31
N GLY A 69 -8.56 -7.15 11.40
CA GLY A 69 -8.18 -8.56 11.54
C GLY A 69 -9.39 -9.51 11.62
N ASP A 70 -9.23 -10.72 11.10
CA ASP A 70 -10.28 -11.73 11.14
C ASP A 70 -10.42 -12.32 12.55
N ILE A 71 -11.61 -12.16 13.14
CA ILE A 71 -11.92 -12.63 14.49
C ILE A 71 -11.84 -14.16 14.58
N LYS A 72 -12.13 -14.90 13.49
CA LYS A 72 -12.06 -16.36 13.47
C LYS A 72 -10.61 -16.83 13.59
N ASP A 73 -9.69 -16.20 12.87
CA ASP A 73 -8.26 -16.52 12.98
C ASP A 73 -7.71 -16.17 14.36
N MET A 74 -8.16 -15.06 14.95
CA MET A 74 -7.84 -14.74 16.34
C MET A 74 -8.36 -15.81 17.31
N ALA A 75 -9.60 -16.28 17.14
CA ALA A 75 -10.17 -17.32 17.97
C ALA A 75 -9.40 -18.67 17.81
N ASN A 76 -9.02 -19.03 16.60
CA ASN A 76 -8.22 -20.22 16.32
C ASN A 76 -6.82 -20.12 16.95
N ALA A 77 -6.15 -18.97 16.83
CA ALA A 77 -4.84 -18.75 17.46
C ALA A 77 -4.93 -18.91 18.98
N ARG A 78 -6.08 -18.58 19.60
CA ARG A 78 -6.30 -18.75 21.04
C ARG A 78 -6.14 -20.21 21.51
N THR A 79 -6.52 -21.18 20.68
CA THR A 79 -6.41 -22.62 21.02
C THR A 79 -4.97 -23.13 20.93
N HIS A 80 -4.08 -22.39 20.23
CA HIS A 80 -2.67 -22.77 20.01
C HIS A 80 -1.68 -21.97 20.89
N GLY A 81 -2.18 -21.11 21.77
CA GLY A 81 -1.37 -20.38 22.76
C GLY A 81 -0.74 -19.08 22.27
N ALA A 82 0.04 -18.45 23.14
CA ALA A 82 0.59 -17.11 22.92
C ALA A 82 1.54 -17.00 21.72
N SER A 83 2.28 -18.07 21.39
CA SER A 83 3.19 -18.10 20.24
C SER A 83 2.42 -17.96 18.92
N ALA A 84 1.28 -18.62 18.78
CA ALA A 84 0.44 -18.54 17.58
C ALA A 84 -0.08 -17.12 17.34
N TYR A 85 -0.48 -16.40 18.37
CA TYR A 85 -0.86 -14.99 18.27
C TYR A 85 0.30 -14.11 17.83
N ARG A 86 1.49 -14.31 18.40
CA ARG A 86 2.69 -13.58 18.01
C ARG A 86 3.01 -13.81 16.53
N ASP A 87 2.96 -15.05 16.08
CA ASP A 87 3.35 -15.43 14.72
C ASP A 87 2.31 -14.91 13.70
N LEU A 88 1.02 -15.02 14.00
CA LEU A 88 -0.07 -14.42 13.21
C LEU A 88 0.11 -12.89 13.07
N ASN A 89 0.33 -12.21 14.20
CA ASN A 89 0.52 -10.77 14.21
C ASN A 89 1.77 -10.36 13.43
N ARG A 90 2.89 -11.10 13.61
CA ARG A 90 4.14 -10.82 12.89
C ARG A 90 4.04 -11.07 11.38
N ALA A 91 3.26 -12.07 10.94
CA ALA A 91 2.99 -12.32 9.52
C ALA A 91 2.32 -11.10 8.86
N PHE A 92 1.37 -10.47 9.55
CA PHE A 92 0.74 -9.24 9.08
C PHE A 92 1.74 -8.07 9.00
N GLY A 93 2.61 -7.91 10.00
CA GLY A 93 3.68 -6.90 9.96
C GLY A 93 4.65 -7.13 8.80
N ALA A 94 4.95 -8.39 8.47
CA ALA A 94 5.79 -8.73 7.30
C ALA A 94 5.08 -8.37 5.98
N LEU A 95 3.76 -8.54 5.90
CA LEU A 95 2.97 -8.06 4.75
C LEU A 95 3.08 -6.54 4.59
N LEU A 96 2.88 -5.77 5.67
CA LEU A 96 2.97 -4.30 5.61
C LEU A 96 4.35 -3.85 5.12
N GLN A 97 5.43 -4.49 5.62
CA GLN A 97 6.78 -4.22 5.13
C GLN A 97 6.94 -4.57 3.65
N ALA A 98 6.40 -5.70 3.20
CA ALA A 98 6.48 -6.12 1.79
C ALA A 98 5.74 -5.13 0.87
N VAL A 99 4.57 -4.62 1.29
CA VAL A 99 3.81 -3.60 0.55
C VAL A 99 4.59 -2.28 0.48
N GLN A 100 5.12 -1.80 1.62
CA GLN A 100 5.88 -0.55 1.67
C GLN A 100 7.13 -0.57 0.80
N HIS A 101 7.81 -1.71 0.73
CA HIS A 101 9.06 -1.86 -0.03
C HIS A 101 8.87 -2.51 -1.42
N ALA A 102 7.62 -2.67 -1.87
CA ALA A 102 7.35 -3.13 -3.23
C ALA A 102 7.96 -2.16 -4.24
N PRO A 103 8.72 -2.63 -5.26
CA PRO A 103 9.33 -1.73 -6.25
C PRO A 103 8.28 -1.03 -7.12
N GLN A 104 7.10 -1.63 -7.29
CA GLN A 104 5.96 -1.03 -7.97
C GLN A 104 5.36 0.11 -7.14
N VAL A 105 4.72 1.08 -7.81
CA VAL A 105 3.93 2.08 -7.09
C VAL A 105 2.67 1.43 -6.53
N VAL A 106 2.48 1.48 -5.22
CA VAL A 106 1.32 0.89 -4.54
C VAL A 106 0.26 1.97 -4.30
N ILE A 107 -0.92 1.74 -4.84
CA ILE A 107 -2.08 2.62 -4.74
C ILE A 107 -3.18 1.88 -3.98
N THR A 108 -3.79 2.51 -2.98
CA THR A 108 -4.97 1.98 -2.29
C THR A 108 -6.22 2.78 -2.63
N VAL A 109 -7.32 2.06 -2.93
CA VAL A 109 -8.65 2.64 -3.17
C VAL A 109 -9.55 2.28 -1.99
N LEU A 110 -9.86 3.27 -1.17
CA LEU A 110 -10.40 3.11 0.18
C LEU A 110 -11.89 3.48 0.21
N GLN A 111 -12.74 2.48 0.37
CA GLN A 111 -14.19 2.64 0.45
C GLN A 111 -14.75 1.95 1.71
N GLY A 112 -15.85 2.44 2.23
CA GLY A 112 -16.54 1.86 3.38
C GLY A 112 -15.62 1.68 4.59
N ALA A 113 -15.48 0.47 5.11
CA ALA A 113 -14.64 0.19 6.28
C ALA A 113 -13.14 0.14 5.94
N VAL A 114 -12.33 0.94 6.64
CA VAL A 114 -10.86 0.98 6.56
C VAL A 114 -10.31 0.95 7.99
N LEU A 115 -10.32 -0.23 8.59
CA LEU A 115 -10.12 -0.37 10.04
C LEU A 115 -8.93 -1.24 10.37
N GLY A 116 -8.25 -0.95 11.47
CA GLY A 116 -7.17 -1.77 11.98
C GLY A 116 -6.16 -2.14 10.89
N GLY A 117 -6.08 -3.42 10.51
CA GLY A 117 -5.20 -3.89 9.43
C GLY A 117 -5.42 -3.20 8.09
N GLY A 118 -6.66 -2.85 7.74
CA GLY A 118 -6.98 -2.07 6.53
C GLY A 118 -6.39 -0.67 6.57
N LEU A 119 -6.44 0.00 7.73
CA LEU A 119 -5.77 1.29 7.92
C LEU A 119 -4.25 1.13 7.84
N GLY A 120 -3.71 0.02 8.34
CA GLY A 120 -2.29 -0.31 8.19
C GLY A 120 -1.85 -0.40 6.73
N LEU A 121 -2.61 -1.09 5.88
CA LEU A 121 -2.34 -1.15 4.43
C LEU A 121 -2.41 0.23 3.77
N ALA A 122 -3.38 1.06 4.14
CA ALA A 122 -3.45 2.44 3.65
C ALA A 122 -2.22 3.27 4.04
N CYS A 123 -1.69 3.08 5.26
CA CYS A 123 -0.51 3.80 5.72
C CYS A 123 0.77 3.45 4.98
N VAL A 124 0.91 2.22 4.48
CA VAL A 124 2.13 1.75 3.78
C VAL A 124 2.04 1.88 2.26
N SER A 125 0.90 2.32 1.71
CA SER A 125 0.77 2.60 0.28
C SER A 125 1.44 3.93 -0.09
N ASP A 126 1.94 4.02 -1.33
CA ASP A 126 2.54 5.24 -1.85
C ASP A 126 1.46 6.31 -2.08
N ILE A 127 0.33 5.89 -2.62
CA ILE A 127 -0.80 6.78 -2.91
C ILE A 127 -2.07 6.13 -2.35
N ALA A 128 -2.86 6.92 -1.63
CA ALA A 128 -4.14 6.50 -1.08
C ALA A 128 -5.26 7.44 -1.57
N LEU A 129 -6.28 6.86 -2.20
CA LEU A 129 -7.50 7.52 -2.63
C LEU A 129 -8.65 7.03 -1.76
N ALA A 130 -9.56 7.90 -1.36
CA ALA A 130 -10.66 7.53 -0.49
C ALA A 130 -12.00 8.09 -0.98
N ASP A 131 -13.05 7.31 -0.77
CA ASP A 131 -14.42 7.83 -0.72
C ASP A 131 -14.57 8.74 0.51
N HIS A 132 -15.25 9.87 0.36
CA HIS A 132 -15.48 10.82 1.45
C HIS A 132 -16.21 10.18 2.65
N ASN A 133 -17.09 9.20 2.40
CA ASN A 133 -17.82 8.45 3.42
C ASN A 133 -17.05 7.26 4.00
N ALA A 134 -15.85 6.95 3.50
CA ALA A 134 -15.06 5.86 4.04
C ALA A 134 -14.81 6.06 5.54
N GLN A 135 -14.92 4.98 6.32
CA GLN A 135 -14.83 5.01 7.78
C GLN A 135 -13.52 4.41 8.24
N PHE A 136 -12.67 5.26 8.74
CA PHE A 136 -11.35 4.92 9.26
C PHE A 136 -11.36 4.73 10.77
N GLY A 137 -10.40 3.94 11.28
CA GLY A 137 -10.20 3.82 12.71
C GLY A 137 -9.23 2.74 13.13
N LEU A 138 -8.74 2.89 14.38
CA LEU A 138 -7.92 1.92 15.10
C LEU A 138 -8.72 1.42 16.31
N PRO A 139 -9.58 0.38 16.14
CA PRO A 139 -10.49 -0.06 17.20
C PRO A 139 -9.82 -0.91 18.28
N GLU A 140 -8.56 -1.27 18.12
CA GLU A 140 -7.88 -2.29 18.93
C GLU A 140 -7.98 -2.01 20.43
N THR A 141 -7.76 -0.78 20.86
CA THR A 141 -7.79 -0.43 22.30
C THR A 141 -9.17 -0.54 22.93
N SER A 142 -10.24 -0.34 22.15
CA SER A 142 -11.61 -0.57 22.62
C SER A 142 -11.93 -2.07 22.85
N LEU A 143 -11.11 -2.95 22.31
CA LEU A 143 -11.20 -4.41 22.47
C LEU A 143 -10.19 -4.95 23.51
N GLY A 144 -9.45 -4.08 24.20
CA GLY A 144 -8.37 -4.48 25.08
C GLY A 144 -7.12 -5.01 24.36
N LEU A 145 -6.99 -4.68 23.07
CA LEU A 145 -5.86 -5.06 22.21
C LEU A 145 -5.00 -3.84 21.89
N LEU A 146 -3.95 -4.04 21.13
CA LEU A 146 -3.08 -2.97 20.64
C LEU A 146 -2.81 -3.13 19.15
N PRO A 147 -2.65 -2.02 18.40
CA PRO A 147 -2.32 -2.05 16.96
C PRO A 147 -0.83 -2.33 16.74
N ALA A 148 -0.34 -3.49 17.24
CA ALA A 148 1.08 -3.78 17.44
C ALA A 148 1.93 -3.62 16.18
N GLN A 149 1.50 -4.20 15.05
CA GLN A 149 2.25 -4.13 13.80
C GLN A 149 1.90 -2.89 12.97
N ILE A 150 0.80 -2.21 13.28
CA ILE A 150 0.26 -1.09 12.50
C ILE A 150 0.82 0.24 13.04
N ALA A 151 0.94 0.37 14.36
CA ALA A 151 1.26 1.64 15.02
C ALA A 151 2.51 2.34 14.46
N PRO A 152 3.64 1.68 14.18
CA PRO A 152 4.81 2.34 13.61
C PRO A 152 4.52 3.02 12.25
N PHE A 153 3.77 2.35 11.37
CA PHE A 153 3.41 2.87 10.05
C PHE A 153 2.40 4.01 10.15
N VAL A 154 1.47 3.94 11.09
CA VAL A 154 0.53 5.03 11.37
C VAL A 154 1.28 6.27 11.85
N VAL A 155 2.22 6.11 12.79
CA VAL A 155 3.05 7.23 13.27
C VAL A 155 3.86 7.83 12.13
N GLN A 156 4.45 7.00 11.27
CA GLN A 156 5.19 7.47 10.10
C GLN A 156 4.29 8.26 9.13
N ARG A 157 3.04 7.81 8.94
CA ARG A 157 2.11 8.39 7.97
C ARG A 157 1.48 9.70 8.42
N ILE A 158 0.96 9.77 9.66
CA ILE A 158 0.17 10.90 10.16
C ILE A 158 0.81 11.62 11.37
N GLY A 159 2.02 11.25 11.72
CA GLY A 159 2.71 11.83 12.88
C GLY A 159 2.18 11.33 14.23
N LEU A 160 3.03 11.49 15.26
CA LEU A 160 2.77 10.97 16.61
C LEU A 160 1.51 11.57 17.25
N THR A 161 1.24 12.85 17.02
CA THR A 161 0.09 13.55 17.63
C THR A 161 -1.24 12.97 17.19
N HIS A 162 -1.44 12.78 15.87
CA HIS A 162 -2.66 12.18 15.35
C HIS A 162 -2.74 10.69 15.68
N ALA A 163 -1.64 9.96 15.56
CA ALA A 163 -1.59 8.53 15.88
C ALA A 163 -1.99 8.25 17.33
N ARG A 164 -1.46 9.02 18.31
CA ARG A 164 -1.83 8.89 19.73
C ARG A 164 -3.32 9.16 19.96
N ARG A 165 -3.86 10.25 19.41
CA ARG A 165 -5.28 10.57 19.55
C ARG A 165 -6.16 9.42 19.06
N LEU A 166 -5.90 8.92 17.84
CA LEU A 166 -6.73 7.89 17.21
C LEU A 166 -6.60 6.53 17.89
N ALA A 167 -5.39 6.09 18.18
CA ALA A 167 -5.15 4.78 18.77
C ALA A 167 -5.61 4.69 20.23
N LEU A 168 -5.49 5.77 21.03
CA LEU A 168 -5.85 5.76 22.45
C LEU A 168 -7.34 6.01 22.69
N THR A 169 -8.08 6.52 21.71
CA THR A 169 -9.52 6.78 21.84
C THR A 169 -10.40 5.86 21.02
N ALA A 170 -9.79 5.04 20.12
CA ALA A 170 -10.50 4.25 19.11
C ALA A 170 -11.48 5.10 18.25
N ALA A 171 -11.22 6.40 18.13
CA ALA A 171 -12.10 7.33 17.42
C ALA A 171 -12.22 6.96 15.94
N ARG A 172 -13.45 7.05 15.43
CA ARG A 172 -13.75 6.91 14.00
C ARG A 172 -13.62 8.27 13.33
N PHE A 173 -13.27 8.25 12.04
CA PHE A 173 -13.16 9.44 11.23
C PHE A 173 -13.42 9.12 9.76
N ASP A 174 -13.84 10.11 9.00
CA ASP A 174 -14.19 10.00 7.58
C ASP A 174 -13.01 10.28 6.64
N GLY A 175 -13.26 10.18 5.31
CA GLY A 175 -12.26 10.44 4.29
C GLY A 175 -11.76 11.89 4.32
N THR A 176 -12.62 12.86 4.61
CA THR A 176 -12.24 14.27 4.70
C THR A 176 -11.27 14.52 5.85
N GLN A 177 -11.52 13.92 7.00
CA GLN A 177 -10.63 13.98 8.15
C GLN A 177 -9.31 13.23 7.89
N ALA A 178 -9.37 12.08 7.19
CA ALA A 178 -8.20 11.33 6.78
C ALA A 178 -7.27 12.17 5.90
N ARG A 179 -7.83 12.94 4.95
CA ARG A 179 -7.06 13.86 4.09
C ARG A 179 -6.41 14.99 4.90
N ARG A 180 -7.16 15.61 5.83
CA ARG A 180 -6.61 16.68 6.68
C ARG A 180 -5.43 16.24 7.54
N MET A 181 -5.38 14.97 7.92
CA MET A 181 -4.28 14.38 8.69
C MET A 181 -3.12 13.85 7.80
N GLY A 182 -3.26 13.91 6.48
CA GLY A 182 -2.26 13.38 5.55
C GLY A 182 -2.27 11.85 5.42
N LEU A 183 -3.33 11.18 5.89
CA LEU A 183 -3.45 9.73 5.74
C LEU A 183 -3.74 9.35 4.28
N VAL A 184 -4.65 10.09 3.62
CA VAL A 184 -4.98 9.91 2.21
C VAL A 184 -4.64 11.15 1.40
N HIS A 185 -4.35 10.98 0.10
CA HIS A 185 -3.95 12.05 -0.80
C HIS A 185 -5.15 12.69 -1.49
N PHE A 186 -6.15 11.88 -1.85
CA PHE A 186 -7.32 12.31 -2.58
C PHE A 186 -8.59 11.80 -1.92
N VAL A 187 -9.65 12.60 -1.98
CA VAL A 187 -10.98 12.24 -1.47
C VAL A 187 -12.00 12.64 -2.50
N GLU A 188 -12.80 11.69 -2.91
CA GLU A 188 -13.82 11.87 -3.93
C GLU A 188 -15.23 11.56 -3.37
N HIS A 189 -16.25 12.12 -4.00
CA HIS A 189 -17.61 12.09 -3.45
C HIS A 189 -18.43 10.86 -3.86
N ASP A 190 -18.01 10.16 -4.92
CA ASP A 190 -18.67 8.97 -5.42
C ASP A 190 -17.70 8.03 -6.11
N ALA A 191 -18.18 6.84 -6.45
CA ALA A 191 -17.38 5.79 -7.04
C ALA A 191 -16.84 6.16 -8.44
N GLN A 192 -17.58 6.96 -9.22
CA GLN A 192 -17.16 7.39 -10.55
C GLN A 192 -15.98 8.37 -10.43
N ALA A 193 -16.12 9.42 -9.62
CA ALA A 193 -15.05 10.38 -9.37
C ALA A 193 -13.79 9.70 -8.78
N LEU A 194 -13.97 8.67 -7.93
CA LEU A 194 -12.88 7.89 -7.38
C LEU A 194 -12.15 7.08 -8.46
N ALA A 195 -12.89 6.50 -9.42
CA ALA A 195 -12.31 5.79 -10.55
C ALA A 195 -11.57 6.74 -11.50
N GLU A 196 -12.16 7.89 -11.84
CA GLU A 196 -11.53 8.92 -12.67
C GLU A 196 -10.22 9.43 -12.02
N ARG A 197 -10.22 9.65 -10.69
CA ARG A 197 -9.00 10.02 -9.96
C ARG A 197 -7.94 8.93 -9.99
N LEU A 198 -8.34 7.67 -9.90
CA LEU A 198 -7.41 6.53 -10.03
C LEU A 198 -6.76 6.54 -11.42
N ASP A 199 -7.55 6.73 -12.46
CA ASP A 199 -7.05 6.76 -13.85
C ASP A 199 -6.05 7.92 -14.06
N GLU A 200 -6.33 9.11 -13.53
CA GLU A 200 -5.39 10.23 -13.55
C GLU A 200 -4.06 9.90 -12.85
N VAL A 201 -4.13 9.30 -11.66
CA VAL A 201 -2.94 8.89 -10.91
C VAL A 201 -2.15 7.83 -11.66
N LEU A 202 -2.84 6.83 -12.22
CA LEU A 202 -2.21 5.79 -13.02
C LEU A 202 -1.53 6.36 -14.28
N ALA A 203 -2.17 7.31 -14.96
CA ALA A 203 -1.57 7.98 -16.11
C ALA A 203 -0.23 8.66 -15.74
N HIS A 204 -0.16 9.33 -14.59
CA HIS A 204 1.09 9.93 -14.10
C HIS A 204 2.14 8.86 -13.76
N VAL A 205 1.78 7.78 -13.06
CA VAL A 205 2.69 6.69 -12.73
C VAL A 205 3.25 6.03 -13.99
N LEU A 206 2.39 5.79 -14.97
CA LEU A 206 2.76 5.16 -16.23
C LEU A 206 3.61 6.08 -17.16
N CYS A 207 3.69 7.35 -16.89
CA CYS A 207 4.64 8.26 -17.56
C CYS A 207 6.06 8.20 -16.97
N CYS A 208 6.26 7.60 -15.78
CA CYS A 208 7.55 7.51 -15.11
C CYS A 208 8.24 6.16 -15.42
N ALA A 209 9.55 6.14 -15.48
CA ALA A 209 10.33 4.91 -15.68
C ALA A 209 10.23 3.98 -14.46
N PRO A 210 9.93 2.68 -14.63
CA PRO A 210 9.68 1.78 -13.49
C PRO A 210 10.91 1.57 -12.59
N GLY A 211 12.10 1.50 -13.14
CA GLY A 211 13.34 1.38 -12.35
C GLY A 211 13.65 2.65 -11.57
N ALA A 212 13.46 3.82 -12.19
CA ALA A 212 13.62 5.10 -11.51
C ALA A 212 12.62 5.26 -10.35
N ASN A 213 11.34 4.87 -10.54
CA ASN A 213 10.35 4.87 -9.46
C ASN A 213 10.76 3.96 -8.30
N ALA A 214 11.22 2.74 -8.59
CA ALA A 214 11.64 1.79 -7.57
C ALA A 214 12.81 2.31 -6.74
N THR A 215 13.84 2.87 -7.40
CA THR A 215 15.02 3.43 -6.71
C THR A 215 14.66 4.70 -5.96
N THR A 216 13.82 5.57 -6.53
CA THR A 216 13.32 6.77 -5.84
C THR A 216 12.56 6.41 -4.57
N LYS A 217 11.63 5.43 -4.62
CA LYS A 217 10.93 4.95 -3.42
C LYS A 217 11.91 4.43 -2.36
N LYS A 218 12.90 3.62 -2.76
CA LYS A 218 13.93 3.11 -1.85
C LYS A 218 14.66 4.27 -1.16
N LEU A 219 15.06 5.30 -1.91
CA LEU A 219 15.71 6.49 -1.36
C LEU A 219 14.82 7.26 -0.39
N LEU A 220 13.55 7.51 -0.77
CA LEU A 220 12.60 8.23 0.09
C LEU A 220 12.36 7.50 1.40
N LEU A 221 12.22 6.17 1.38
CA LEU A 221 12.05 5.36 2.59
C LEU A 221 13.32 5.38 3.46
N ALA A 222 14.49 5.32 2.87
CA ALA A 222 15.77 5.44 3.59
C ALA A 222 15.96 6.83 4.22
N SER A 223 15.35 7.88 3.62
CA SER A 223 15.41 9.26 4.09
C SER A 223 14.42 9.59 5.22
N ALA A 224 13.65 8.62 5.74
CA ALA A 224 12.68 8.86 6.81
C ALA A 224 13.31 9.35 8.13
N GLY A 225 14.62 9.23 8.29
CA GLY A 225 15.43 9.81 9.37
C GLY A 225 16.09 11.13 8.96
N GLN A 226 17.14 11.51 9.68
CA GLN A 226 18.00 12.65 9.27
C GLN A 226 18.87 12.23 8.09
N PRO A 227 19.06 13.11 7.09
CA PRO A 227 20.04 12.88 6.03
C PRO A 227 21.42 12.67 6.62
N SER A 228 22.14 11.65 6.14
CA SER A 228 23.52 11.38 6.52
C SER A 228 24.41 11.39 5.28
N ASP A 229 25.71 11.69 5.48
CA ASP A 229 26.68 11.66 4.38
C ASP A 229 26.70 10.28 3.70
N ALA A 230 26.62 9.20 4.48
CA ALA A 230 26.57 7.85 3.95
C ALA A 230 25.34 7.61 3.03
N LEU A 231 24.16 8.14 3.39
CA LEU A 231 22.97 8.04 2.54
C LEU A 231 23.13 8.90 1.27
N LEU A 232 23.75 10.08 1.37
CA LEU A 232 23.97 10.94 0.22
C LEU A 232 25.01 10.35 -0.73
N ASP A 233 26.06 9.71 -0.21
CA ASP A 233 27.03 8.97 -1.01
C ASP A 233 26.37 7.79 -1.75
N GLU A 234 25.56 6.99 -1.05
CA GLU A 234 24.80 5.88 -1.66
C GLU A 234 23.82 6.39 -2.73
N ALA A 235 23.15 7.52 -2.47
CA ALA A 235 22.23 8.14 -3.43
C ALA A 235 22.97 8.64 -4.69
N ALA A 236 24.21 9.11 -4.57
CA ALA A 236 25.03 9.50 -5.71
C ALA A 236 25.38 8.30 -6.60
N GLU A 237 25.69 7.14 -5.98
CA GLU A 237 25.91 5.89 -6.72
C GLU A 237 24.62 5.47 -7.47
N TRP A 238 23.47 5.45 -6.80
CA TRP A 238 22.18 5.11 -7.45
C TRP A 238 21.83 6.08 -8.59
N PHE A 239 22.14 7.36 -8.43
CA PHE A 239 21.95 8.35 -9.50
C PHE A 239 22.84 8.05 -10.70
N SER A 240 24.14 7.75 -10.47
CA SER A 240 25.08 7.37 -11.51
C SER A 240 24.62 6.13 -12.29
N GLU A 241 24.19 5.08 -11.58
CA GLU A 241 23.61 3.87 -12.17
C GLU A 241 22.33 4.18 -12.99
N ALA A 242 21.45 5.02 -12.48
CA ALA A 242 20.22 5.40 -13.17
C ALA A 242 20.51 6.17 -14.47
N VAL A 243 21.42 7.15 -14.45
CA VAL A 243 21.75 7.97 -15.63
C VAL A 243 22.42 7.15 -16.73
N THR A 244 23.30 6.21 -16.36
CA THR A 244 24.02 5.35 -17.31
C THR A 244 23.23 4.12 -17.75
N GLY A 245 22.16 3.79 -17.03
CA GLY A 245 21.26 2.69 -17.31
C GLY A 245 20.34 2.93 -18.51
N ALA A 246 19.72 1.86 -19.01
CA ALA A 246 18.86 1.91 -20.19
C ALA A 246 17.70 2.92 -20.09
N GLU A 247 17.06 3.02 -18.91
CA GLU A 247 15.98 4.00 -18.67
C GLU A 247 16.51 5.44 -18.71
N GLY A 248 17.64 5.74 -18.06
CA GLY A 248 18.23 7.08 -18.04
C GLY A 248 18.66 7.54 -19.42
N VAL A 249 19.29 6.64 -20.20
CA VAL A 249 19.69 6.90 -21.59
C VAL A 249 18.46 7.16 -22.47
N GLU A 250 17.45 6.29 -22.42
CA GLU A 250 16.22 6.46 -23.19
C GLU A 250 15.46 7.74 -22.81
N GLY A 251 15.28 7.98 -21.50
CA GLY A 251 14.54 9.13 -21.02
C GLY A 251 15.16 10.45 -21.38
N THR A 252 16.48 10.58 -21.21
CA THR A 252 17.23 11.80 -21.57
C THR A 252 17.24 12.01 -23.08
N MET A 253 17.41 10.95 -23.88
CA MET A 253 17.35 11.02 -25.34
C MET A 253 15.95 11.41 -25.83
N ALA A 254 14.89 10.80 -25.28
CA ALA A 254 13.51 11.12 -25.60
C ALA A 254 13.20 12.61 -25.30
N PHE A 255 13.68 13.14 -24.19
CA PHE A 255 13.52 14.52 -23.81
C PHE A 255 14.19 15.47 -24.83
N VAL A 256 15.45 15.20 -25.19
CA VAL A 256 16.18 16.01 -26.19
C VAL A 256 15.49 15.95 -27.56
N GLN A 257 14.98 14.80 -27.93
CA GLN A 257 14.27 14.57 -29.20
C GLN A 257 12.81 15.04 -29.19
N LYS A 258 12.30 15.57 -28.08
CA LYS A 258 10.89 16.02 -27.89
C LYS A 258 9.87 14.93 -28.22
N ARG A 259 10.15 13.67 -27.88
CA ARG A 259 9.24 12.51 -28.02
C ARG A 259 8.94 11.91 -26.65
N LYS A 260 7.92 11.06 -26.59
CA LYS A 260 7.68 10.25 -25.39
C LYS A 260 8.75 9.14 -25.29
N PRO A 261 9.21 8.79 -24.09
CA PRO A 261 10.05 7.62 -23.86
C PRO A 261 9.25 6.32 -24.08
N GLY A 262 9.94 5.22 -24.36
CA GLY A 262 9.33 3.94 -24.72
C GLY A 262 8.36 3.36 -23.68
N TRP A 263 8.51 3.73 -22.41
CA TRP A 263 7.60 3.30 -21.34
C TRP A 263 6.32 4.16 -21.20
N ALA A 264 6.24 5.30 -21.87
CA ALA A 264 5.10 6.23 -21.82
C ALA A 264 4.31 6.26 -23.13
N SER A 265 4.58 5.29 -24.03
CA SER A 265 3.93 5.13 -25.35
C SER A 265 2.70 4.23 -25.25
#